data_a4ef5334b6d869b0eb6a235d603e3b9e
#
_entry.id   a4ef5334b6d869b0eb6a235d603e3b9e
#
_cell.length_a   1.000
_cell.length_b   1.000
_cell.length_c   1.000
_cell.angle_alpha   90.00
_cell.angle_beta   90.00
_cell.angle_gamma   90.00
#
_symmetry.space_group_name_H-M   'P 1'
#
loop_
_entity.id
_entity.type
_entity.pdbx_description
1 polymer ?
#
loop_
_entity_poly.entity_id
_entity_poly.type
_entity_poly.pdbx_seq_one_letter_code
_entity_poly.pdbx_strand_id
1 'polypeptide(L)'
;VLLIRLKLGLPRIDEALEGGLRRGELTLFCGEPGSGKTALTLQLASKGCHEGLRVLYVYSDGLFPYPRLELLARKRGAPLDDLSSKFYVLHLKSLEGLINVVRRMELALLNYDLVIFDTFTAPYRSIKVENKRETVLHNKKLNQIAAILKKHAIDYGEWVVLTSRLRSPATNEEIFEDLVASNVLTYWSDNIVSVAKTDLPHQRKISLLKIHGQGSRVEVTTRVVDGFLEEVD
;
A
#
# COMPACT_ATOMS: atom_id res chain seq x y z
N VAL A 1 -24.37 8.91 9.09
CA VAL A 1 -23.00 9.17 8.58
C VAL A 1 -22.77 8.17 7.45
N LEU A 2 -22.76 8.63 6.20
CA LEU A 2 -22.36 7.80 5.05
C LEU A 2 -20.94 7.31 5.32
N LEU A 3 -20.78 6.00 5.45
CA LEU A 3 -19.47 5.36 5.56
C LEU A 3 -18.76 5.54 4.22
N ILE A 4 -17.89 6.55 4.12
CA ILE A 4 -17.09 6.80 2.93
C ILE A 4 -16.12 5.62 2.78
N ARG A 5 -16.22 4.92 1.65
CA ARG A 5 -15.37 3.80 1.27
C ARG A 5 -14.44 4.23 0.15
N LEU A 6 -13.16 3.92 0.24
CA LEU A 6 -12.20 4.21 -0.81
C LEU A 6 -12.08 2.99 -1.73
N LYS A 7 -12.63 3.11 -2.94
CA LYS A 7 -12.62 2.04 -3.94
C LYS A 7 -11.25 1.90 -4.60
N LEU A 8 -10.79 0.67 -4.81
CA LEU A 8 -9.59 0.38 -5.59
C LEU A 8 -9.80 0.62 -7.10
N GLY A 9 -11.06 0.56 -7.54
CA GLY A 9 -11.41 0.62 -8.96
C GLY A 9 -11.37 -0.74 -9.65
N LEU A 10 -11.48 -1.80 -8.85
CA LEU A 10 -11.62 -3.18 -9.27
C LEU A 10 -12.97 -3.68 -8.74
N PRO A 11 -14.01 -3.78 -9.60
CA PRO A 11 -15.39 -3.97 -9.15
C PRO A 11 -15.62 -5.15 -8.21
N ARG A 12 -15.11 -6.33 -8.55
CA ARG A 12 -15.27 -7.54 -7.71
C ARG A 12 -14.47 -7.46 -6.41
N ILE A 13 -13.30 -6.80 -6.44
CA ILE A 13 -12.50 -6.55 -5.24
C ILE A 13 -13.22 -5.52 -4.35
N ASP A 14 -13.73 -4.44 -4.95
CA ASP A 14 -14.46 -3.40 -4.22
C ASP A 14 -15.76 -3.98 -3.61
N GLU A 15 -16.47 -4.85 -4.32
CA GLU A 15 -17.64 -5.58 -3.80
C GLU A 15 -17.26 -6.45 -2.61
N ALA A 16 -16.19 -7.25 -2.72
CA ALA A 16 -15.72 -8.10 -1.64
C ALA A 16 -15.28 -7.30 -0.40
N LEU A 17 -14.80 -6.06 -0.61
CA LEU A 17 -14.49 -5.09 0.44
C LEU A 17 -15.74 -4.29 0.90
N GLU A 18 -16.94 -4.79 0.59
CA GLU A 18 -18.20 -4.12 0.93
C GLU A 18 -18.28 -2.65 0.44
N GLY A 19 -17.75 -2.39 -0.73
CA GLY A 19 -17.72 -1.08 -1.38
C GLY A 19 -16.37 -0.37 -1.34
N GLY A 20 -15.31 -0.98 -0.80
CA GLY A 20 -13.95 -0.46 -0.76
C GLY A 20 -13.32 -0.45 0.64
N LEU A 21 -12.14 0.12 0.74
CA LEU A 21 -11.39 0.22 2.00
C LEU A 21 -12.11 1.12 3.01
N ARG A 22 -12.07 0.75 4.27
CA ARG A 22 -12.66 1.52 5.39
C ARG A 22 -11.66 2.51 5.95
N ARG A 23 -12.15 3.65 6.43
CA ARG A 23 -11.36 4.57 7.27
C ARG A 23 -10.96 3.87 8.57
N GLY A 24 -9.76 4.20 9.06
CA GLY A 24 -9.23 3.58 10.29
C GLY A 24 -8.61 2.20 10.08
N GLU A 25 -8.57 1.70 8.85
CA GLU A 25 -7.95 0.42 8.52
C GLU A 25 -6.57 0.59 7.90
N LEU A 26 -5.69 -0.36 8.23
CA LEU A 26 -4.38 -0.53 7.61
C LEU A 26 -4.49 -1.58 6.51
N THR A 27 -4.12 -1.22 5.28
CA THR A 27 -4.15 -2.12 4.13
C THR A 27 -2.74 -2.42 3.64
N LEU A 28 -2.42 -3.69 3.46
CA LEU A 28 -1.15 -4.17 2.92
C LEU A 28 -1.34 -4.65 1.48
N PHE A 29 -0.59 -4.06 0.54
CA PHE A 29 -0.42 -4.61 -0.81
C PHE A 29 0.91 -5.36 -0.88
N CYS A 30 0.87 -6.66 -1.09
CA CYS A 30 2.05 -7.52 -1.14
C CYS A 30 2.21 -8.19 -2.51
N GLY A 31 3.44 -8.59 -2.83
CA GLY A 31 3.76 -9.29 -4.07
C GLY A 31 5.16 -9.03 -4.56
N GLU A 32 5.60 -9.79 -5.55
CA GLU A 32 6.94 -9.72 -6.13
C GLU A 32 7.25 -8.37 -6.82
N PRO A 33 8.51 -8.03 -7.06
CA PRO A 33 8.89 -6.85 -7.83
C PRO A 33 8.26 -6.88 -9.23
N GLY A 34 7.70 -5.72 -9.66
CA GLY A 34 7.05 -5.60 -10.96
C GLY A 34 5.67 -6.28 -11.08
N SER A 35 5.08 -6.75 -9.97
CA SER A 35 3.72 -7.32 -9.98
C SER A 35 2.61 -6.30 -10.22
N GLY A 36 2.83 -5.01 -9.97
CA GLY A 36 1.84 -3.96 -10.20
C GLY A 36 1.36 -3.23 -8.94
N LYS A 37 1.98 -3.46 -7.77
CA LYS A 37 1.62 -2.78 -6.51
C LYS A 37 1.62 -1.25 -6.63
N THR A 38 2.70 -0.68 -7.17
CA THR A 38 2.80 0.77 -7.44
C THR A 38 1.72 1.25 -8.41
N ALA A 39 1.33 0.45 -9.42
CA ALA A 39 0.25 0.80 -10.32
C ALA A 39 -1.08 0.90 -9.54
N LEU A 40 -1.36 -0.09 -8.69
CA LEU A 40 -2.57 -0.12 -7.86
C LEU A 40 -2.61 1.01 -6.84
N THR A 41 -1.49 1.32 -6.17
CA THR A 41 -1.42 2.43 -5.21
C THR A 41 -1.57 3.79 -5.87
N LEU A 42 -0.96 4.00 -7.05
CA LEU A 42 -1.15 5.24 -7.82
C LEU A 42 -2.60 5.39 -8.32
N GLN A 43 -3.22 4.28 -8.76
CA GLN A 43 -4.63 4.25 -9.14
C GLN A 43 -5.54 4.66 -7.97
N LEU A 44 -5.30 4.09 -6.79
CA LEU A 44 -6.00 4.43 -5.55
C LEU A 44 -5.79 5.91 -5.16
N ALA A 45 -4.54 6.38 -5.20
CA ALA A 45 -4.17 7.76 -4.86
C ALA A 45 -4.82 8.78 -5.82
N SER A 46 -4.72 8.54 -7.12
CA SER A 46 -5.35 9.39 -8.14
C SER A 46 -6.87 9.46 -7.96
N LYS A 47 -7.51 8.34 -7.64
CA LYS A 47 -8.94 8.29 -7.35
C LYS A 47 -9.28 9.06 -6.08
N GLY A 48 -8.51 8.89 -5.02
CA GLY A 48 -8.68 9.64 -3.77
C GLY A 48 -8.61 11.15 -4.01
N CYS A 49 -7.61 11.64 -4.75
CA CYS A 49 -7.50 13.05 -5.10
C CYS A 49 -8.70 13.57 -5.89
N HIS A 50 -9.19 12.78 -6.85
CA HIS A 50 -10.38 13.13 -7.62
C HIS A 50 -11.65 13.22 -6.72
N GLU A 51 -11.74 12.38 -5.69
CA GLU A 51 -12.81 12.42 -4.67
C GLU A 51 -12.57 13.52 -3.61
N GLY A 52 -11.54 14.34 -3.77
CA GLY A 52 -11.26 15.49 -2.91
C GLY A 52 -10.32 15.19 -1.73
N LEU A 53 -9.81 13.98 -1.60
CA LEU A 53 -8.93 13.57 -0.51
C LEU A 53 -7.53 14.18 -0.63
N ARG A 54 -6.93 14.53 0.50
CA ARG A 54 -5.52 14.89 0.60
C ARG A 54 -4.69 13.62 0.74
N VAL A 55 -3.80 13.38 -0.22
CA VAL A 55 -3.00 12.16 -0.31
C VAL A 55 -1.55 12.44 -0.03
N LEU A 56 -0.95 11.75 0.94
CA LEU A 56 0.48 11.68 1.13
C LEU A 56 1.02 10.37 0.56
N TYR A 57 1.86 10.48 -0.46
CA TYR A 57 2.54 9.35 -1.08
C TYR A 57 4.01 9.33 -0.67
N VAL A 58 4.35 8.44 0.24
CA VAL A 58 5.70 8.24 0.77
C VAL A 58 6.39 7.19 -0.08
N TYR A 59 7.37 7.60 -0.89
CA TYR A 59 8.04 6.74 -1.85
C TYR A 59 9.48 6.46 -1.46
N SER A 60 9.93 5.22 -1.55
CA SER A 60 11.25 4.80 -1.08
C SER A 60 12.06 3.95 -2.05
N ASP A 61 11.61 3.74 -3.27
CA ASP A 61 12.24 2.79 -4.21
C ASP A 61 12.47 3.44 -5.59
N GLY A 62 13.67 3.97 -5.80
CA GLY A 62 14.08 4.58 -7.06
C GLY A 62 13.50 5.97 -7.33
N LEU A 63 13.11 6.23 -8.56
CA LEU A 63 12.48 7.49 -8.98
C LEU A 63 10.96 7.36 -8.93
N PHE A 64 10.29 8.41 -8.41
CA PHE A 64 8.84 8.45 -8.42
C PHE A 64 8.30 8.48 -9.85
N PRO A 65 7.33 7.63 -10.21
CA PRO A 65 6.85 7.49 -11.60
C PRO A 65 5.85 8.59 -11.99
N TYR A 66 6.26 9.86 -12.02
CA TYR A 66 5.44 11.00 -12.42
C TYR A 66 4.69 10.82 -13.76
N PRO A 67 5.32 10.28 -14.84
CA PRO A 67 4.60 10.09 -16.10
C PRO A 67 3.38 9.19 -15.99
N ARG A 68 3.44 8.18 -15.11
CA ARG A 68 2.29 7.31 -14.85
C ARG A 68 1.19 8.03 -14.10
N LEU A 69 1.55 8.86 -13.12
CA LEU A 69 0.58 9.67 -12.39
C LEU A 69 -0.15 10.66 -13.31
N GLU A 70 0.57 11.32 -14.21
CA GLU A 70 0.00 12.22 -15.21
C GLU A 70 -0.97 11.50 -16.16
N LEU A 71 -0.58 10.30 -16.62
CA LEU A 71 -1.45 9.49 -17.47
C LEU A 71 -2.75 9.11 -16.76
N LEU A 72 -2.66 8.77 -15.46
CA LEU A 72 -3.80 8.49 -14.60
C LEU A 72 -4.75 9.68 -14.48
N ALA A 73 -4.21 10.86 -14.24
CA ALA A 73 -4.99 12.09 -14.15
C ALA A 73 -5.74 12.39 -15.45
N ARG A 74 -5.05 12.34 -16.58
CA ARG A 74 -5.62 12.58 -17.91
C ARG A 74 -6.77 11.62 -18.26
N LYS A 75 -6.60 10.32 -17.99
CA LYS A 75 -7.64 9.32 -18.26
C LYS A 75 -8.93 9.53 -17.44
N ARG A 76 -8.82 10.14 -16.28
CA ARG A 76 -9.97 10.45 -15.42
C ARG A 76 -10.58 11.80 -15.68
N GLY A 77 -10.06 12.55 -16.68
CA GLY A 77 -10.51 13.91 -16.98
C GLY A 77 -10.26 14.89 -15.84
N ALA A 78 -9.39 14.53 -14.87
CA ALA A 78 -9.01 15.42 -13.79
C ALA A 78 -7.97 16.43 -14.30
N PRO A 79 -8.16 17.73 -14.08
CA PRO A 79 -7.13 18.70 -14.33
C PRO A 79 -5.88 18.33 -13.51
N LEU A 80 -4.68 18.45 -14.10
CA LEU A 80 -3.42 18.22 -13.38
C LEU A 80 -3.28 19.15 -12.17
N ASP A 81 -3.89 20.33 -12.24
CA ASP A 81 -3.92 21.33 -11.18
C ASP A 81 -4.68 20.82 -9.93
N ASP A 82 -5.78 20.11 -10.11
CA ASP A 82 -6.53 19.50 -8.99
C ASP A 82 -5.71 18.41 -8.31
N LEU A 83 -4.98 17.61 -9.09
CA LEU A 83 -4.09 16.60 -8.54
C LEU A 83 -2.94 17.25 -7.77
N SER A 84 -2.32 18.32 -8.32
CA SER A 84 -1.17 18.99 -7.71
C SER A 84 -1.50 19.66 -6.37
N SER A 85 -2.73 20.06 -6.15
CA SER A 85 -3.17 20.70 -4.90
C SER A 85 -3.41 19.72 -3.75
N LYS A 86 -3.61 18.42 -4.03
CA LYS A 86 -4.01 17.40 -3.04
C LYS A 86 -3.06 16.21 -2.95
N PHE A 87 -2.14 16.07 -3.90
CA PHE A 87 -1.20 14.97 -3.97
C PHE A 87 0.21 15.41 -3.55
N TYR A 88 0.67 14.90 -2.43
CA TYR A 88 1.96 15.22 -1.85
C TYR A 88 2.89 14.01 -1.95
N VAL A 89 4.08 14.20 -2.52
CA VAL A 89 5.10 13.14 -2.64
C VAL A 89 6.23 13.41 -1.67
N LEU A 90 6.55 12.42 -0.86
CA LEU A 90 7.71 12.45 0.02
C LEU A 90 8.64 11.28 -0.33
N HIS A 91 9.88 11.59 -0.68
CA HIS A 91 10.89 10.57 -0.96
C HIS A 91 11.65 10.19 0.31
N LEU A 92 11.58 8.92 0.70
CA LEU A 92 12.35 8.36 1.81
C LEU A 92 13.62 7.68 1.28
N LYS A 93 14.74 8.02 1.91
CA LYS A 93 16.05 7.43 1.58
C LYS A 93 16.58 6.49 2.65
N SER A 94 15.97 6.48 3.83
CA SER A 94 16.49 5.73 5.00
C SER A 94 15.40 5.32 5.97
N LEU A 95 15.71 4.36 6.83
CA LEU A 95 14.86 3.98 7.95
C LEU A 95 14.62 5.13 8.92
N GLU A 96 15.62 5.98 9.15
CA GLU A 96 15.47 7.15 10.01
C GLU A 96 14.43 8.12 9.43
N GLY A 97 14.46 8.34 8.11
CA GLY A 97 13.43 9.11 7.41
C GLY A 97 12.03 8.54 7.64
N LEU A 98 11.86 7.21 7.54
CA LEU A 98 10.58 6.57 7.81
C LEU A 98 10.13 6.78 9.27
N ILE A 99 11.02 6.59 10.24
CA ILE A 99 10.73 6.83 11.65
C ILE A 99 10.28 8.27 11.88
N ASN A 100 10.95 9.24 11.27
CA ASN A 100 10.62 10.65 11.42
C ASN A 100 9.25 10.99 10.83
N VAL A 101 8.89 10.42 9.68
CA VAL A 101 7.54 10.59 9.09
C VAL A 101 6.47 10.03 10.03
N VAL A 102 6.66 8.80 10.52
CA VAL A 102 5.69 8.15 11.41
C VAL A 102 5.55 8.90 12.74
N ARG A 103 6.65 9.41 13.30
CA ARG A 103 6.59 10.27 14.51
C ARG A 103 5.81 11.56 14.26
N ARG A 104 5.97 12.18 13.10
CA ARG A 104 5.21 13.39 12.75
C ARG A 104 3.71 13.08 12.61
N MET A 105 3.36 11.91 12.07
CA MET A 105 1.97 11.43 12.06
C MET A 105 1.47 11.24 13.50
N GLU A 106 2.22 10.54 14.35
CA GLU A 106 1.87 10.30 15.76
C GLU A 106 1.62 11.61 16.53
N LEU A 107 2.37 12.66 16.23
CA LEU A 107 2.21 13.99 16.82
C LEU A 107 1.12 14.84 16.13
N ALA A 108 0.32 14.26 15.24
CA ALA A 108 -0.69 14.95 14.44
C ALA A 108 -0.17 16.16 13.64
N LEU A 109 1.12 16.17 13.32
CA LEU A 109 1.74 17.25 12.52
C LEU A 109 1.49 17.07 11.01
N LEU A 110 0.99 15.93 10.61
CA LEU A 110 0.62 15.59 9.24
C LEU A 110 -0.88 15.26 9.21
N ASN A 111 -1.61 15.96 8.37
CA ASN A 111 -3.05 15.81 8.24
C ASN A 111 -3.39 15.47 6.79
N TYR A 112 -3.61 14.19 6.53
CA TYR A 112 -3.99 13.65 5.23
C TYR A 112 -5.15 12.68 5.41
N ASP A 113 -5.93 12.49 4.35
CA ASP A 113 -7.02 11.51 4.35
C ASP A 113 -6.52 10.11 3.98
N LEU A 114 -5.55 10.04 3.07
CA LEU A 114 -4.92 8.81 2.58
C LEU A 114 -3.41 8.92 2.66
N VAL A 115 -2.78 7.98 3.35
CA VAL A 115 -1.31 7.88 3.44
C VAL A 115 -0.86 6.56 2.83
N ILE A 116 0.03 6.63 1.85
CA ILE A 116 0.57 5.46 1.13
C ILE A 116 2.07 5.39 1.33
N PHE A 117 2.59 4.23 1.75
CA PHE A 117 4.02 3.93 1.83
C PHE A 117 4.40 2.92 0.75
N ASP A 118 5.09 3.36 -0.30
CA ASP A 118 5.50 2.54 -1.44
C ASP A 118 7.03 2.64 -1.70
N THR A 119 7.81 1.73 -1.25
CA THR A 119 7.60 0.48 -0.55
C THR A 119 7.92 0.64 0.94
N PHE A 120 7.04 0.21 1.82
CA PHE A 120 7.24 0.33 3.27
C PHE A 120 8.49 -0.43 3.76
N THR A 121 8.79 -1.57 3.16
CA THR A 121 9.90 -2.43 3.58
C THR A 121 11.26 -2.07 2.96
N ALA A 122 11.35 -1.20 1.94
CA ALA A 122 12.63 -0.87 1.31
C ALA A 122 13.64 -0.24 2.28
N PRO A 123 13.26 0.71 3.17
CA PRO A 123 14.19 1.28 4.14
C PRO A 123 14.80 0.26 5.11
N TYR A 124 14.08 -0.83 5.40
CA TYR A 124 14.58 -1.92 6.27
C TYR A 124 15.59 -2.79 5.57
N ARG A 125 15.37 -3.10 4.28
CA ARG A 125 16.29 -3.96 3.51
C ARG A 125 17.62 -3.31 3.19
N SER A 126 17.71 -1.99 3.26
CA SER A 126 18.97 -1.27 3.06
C SER A 126 19.93 -1.41 4.23
N ILE A 127 19.47 -1.94 5.37
CA ILE A 127 20.28 -2.12 6.56
C ILE A 127 20.95 -3.49 6.50
N LYS A 128 22.29 -3.50 6.49
CA LYS A 128 23.04 -4.74 6.67
C LYS A 128 22.89 -5.20 8.11
N VAL A 129 22.34 -6.39 8.29
CA VAL A 129 22.19 -7.02 9.60
C VAL A 129 23.35 -8.02 9.76
N GLU A 130 24.21 -7.78 10.73
CA GLU A 130 25.40 -8.62 10.96
C GLU A 130 25.14 -9.79 11.92
N ASN A 131 24.08 -9.69 12.73
CA ASN A 131 23.79 -10.71 13.73
C ASN A 131 22.30 -10.80 14.12
N LYS A 132 21.92 -11.90 14.79
CA LYS A 132 20.54 -12.15 15.26
C LYS A 132 19.99 -11.08 16.19
N ARG A 133 20.82 -10.42 16.99
CA ARG A 133 20.36 -9.37 17.93
C ARG A 133 19.89 -8.13 17.17
N GLU A 134 20.59 -7.75 16.12
CA GLU A 134 20.18 -6.64 15.24
C GLU A 134 18.89 -6.96 14.51
N THR A 135 18.75 -8.19 14.01
CA THR A 135 17.48 -8.64 13.38
C THR A 135 16.31 -8.47 14.35
N VAL A 136 16.46 -8.91 15.60
CA VAL A 136 15.41 -8.76 16.63
C VAL A 136 15.10 -7.29 16.92
N LEU A 137 16.12 -6.44 16.99
CA LEU A 137 15.93 -5.01 17.22
C LEU A 137 15.17 -4.33 16.05
N HIS A 138 15.54 -4.67 14.82
CA HIS A 138 14.87 -4.15 13.64
C HIS A 138 13.41 -4.60 13.57
N ASN A 139 13.14 -5.86 13.90
CA ASN A 139 11.77 -6.37 13.95
C ASN A 139 10.92 -5.70 15.02
N LYS A 140 11.52 -5.41 16.20
CA LYS A 140 10.84 -4.59 17.22
C LYS A 140 10.51 -3.19 16.72
N LYS A 141 11.44 -2.53 16.04
CA LYS A 141 11.19 -1.21 15.44
C LYS A 141 10.09 -1.27 14.38
N LEU A 142 10.11 -2.28 13.49
CA LEU A 142 9.08 -2.47 12.49
C LEU A 142 7.69 -2.64 13.13
N ASN A 143 7.63 -3.48 14.18
CA ASN A 143 6.40 -3.70 14.92
C ASN A 143 5.88 -2.41 15.59
N GLN A 144 6.76 -1.62 16.20
CA GLN A 144 6.39 -0.33 16.79
C GLN A 144 5.84 0.64 15.74
N ILE A 145 6.50 0.74 14.59
CA ILE A 145 6.06 1.63 13.51
C ILE A 145 4.71 1.19 12.95
N ALA A 146 4.52 -0.11 12.71
CA ALA A 146 3.24 -0.63 12.23
C ALA A 146 2.10 -0.39 13.24
N ALA A 147 2.39 -0.56 14.55
CA ALA A 147 1.43 -0.28 15.61
C ALA A 147 1.05 1.21 15.68
N ILE A 148 2.01 2.12 15.53
CA ILE A 148 1.77 3.58 15.50
C ILE A 148 0.89 3.93 14.28
N LEU A 149 1.22 3.40 13.11
CA LEU A 149 0.42 3.63 11.89
C LEU A 149 -1.01 3.11 12.03
N LYS A 150 -1.18 1.93 12.61
CA LYS A 150 -2.51 1.38 12.88
C LYS A 150 -3.30 2.24 13.87
N LYS A 151 -2.66 2.64 14.97
CA LYS A 151 -3.28 3.54 15.94
C LYS A 151 -3.67 4.87 15.31
N HIS A 152 -2.75 5.46 14.53
CA HIS A 152 -2.99 6.72 13.84
C HIS A 152 -4.18 6.63 12.87
N ALA A 153 -4.24 5.55 12.07
CA ALA A 153 -5.38 5.31 11.19
C ALA A 153 -6.70 5.32 11.94
N ILE A 154 -6.78 4.65 13.10
CA ILE A 154 -7.98 4.59 13.93
C ILE A 154 -8.31 5.96 14.54
N ASP A 155 -7.34 6.63 15.17
CA ASP A 155 -7.55 7.86 15.91
C ASP A 155 -8.01 9.02 15.01
N TYR A 156 -7.49 9.09 13.78
CA TYR A 156 -7.78 10.16 12.82
C TYR A 156 -8.73 9.74 11.68
N GLY A 157 -9.12 8.48 11.64
CA GLY A 157 -10.02 7.98 10.60
C GLY A 157 -9.41 8.05 9.20
N GLU A 158 -8.11 7.80 9.07
CA GLU A 158 -7.38 7.84 7.80
C GLU A 158 -7.36 6.47 7.13
N TRP A 159 -7.13 6.45 5.82
CA TRP A 159 -6.70 5.25 5.12
C TRP A 159 -5.18 5.17 5.12
N VAL A 160 -4.61 4.09 5.63
CA VAL A 160 -3.17 3.85 5.58
C VAL A 160 -2.90 2.62 4.72
N VAL A 161 -2.10 2.80 3.67
CA VAL A 161 -1.75 1.75 2.71
C VAL A 161 -0.25 1.53 2.72
N LEU A 162 0.16 0.29 2.91
CA LEU A 162 1.55 -0.14 2.87
C LEU A 162 1.77 -1.03 1.65
N THR A 163 2.88 -0.88 0.95
CA THR A 163 3.31 -1.90 0.00
C THR A 163 4.53 -2.65 0.51
N SER A 164 4.59 -3.93 0.21
CA SER A 164 5.74 -4.78 0.51
C SER A 164 6.06 -5.73 -0.63
N ARG A 165 7.35 -6.05 -0.79
CA ARG A 165 7.81 -7.05 -1.78
C ARG A 165 7.67 -8.48 -1.28
N LEU A 166 6.89 -8.71 -0.24
CA LEU A 166 6.62 -10.04 0.26
C LEU A 166 6.00 -10.90 -0.84
N ARG A 167 6.49 -12.12 -0.99
CA ARG A 167 5.79 -13.13 -1.77
C ARG A 167 4.50 -13.49 -1.05
N SER A 168 3.46 -13.82 -1.82
CA SER A 168 2.22 -14.34 -1.26
C SER A 168 2.52 -15.57 -0.40
N PRO A 169 1.91 -15.72 0.79
CA PRO A 169 2.04 -16.94 1.61
C PRO A 169 1.55 -18.21 0.91
N ALA A 170 0.97 -18.11 -0.28
CA ALA A 170 0.42 -19.23 -1.03
C ALA A 170 1.46 -20.05 -1.83
N THR A 171 2.73 -19.64 -1.88
CA THR A 171 3.80 -20.42 -2.52
C THR A 171 4.71 -21.00 -1.45
N ASN A 172 4.65 -22.30 -1.30
CA ASN A 172 5.44 -23.13 -0.39
C ASN A 172 6.93 -22.77 -0.45
N GLU A 173 7.52 -22.77 0.75
CA GLU A 173 8.92 -23.01 1.09
C GLU A 173 9.97 -22.03 0.56
N GLU A 174 10.83 -21.62 1.50
CA GLU A 174 12.07 -20.86 1.35
C GLU A 174 11.90 -19.33 1.20
N ILE A 175 11.82 -18.64 2.32
CA ILE A 175 12.56 -17.38 2.59
C ILE A 175 12.29 -16.96 4.04
N PHE A 176 13.10 -17.44 4.97
CA PHE A 176 12.98 -17.13 6.41
C PHE A 176 13.24 -15.67 6.78
N GLU A 177 13.99 -14.91 5.98
CA GLU A 177 14.32 -13.50 6.28
C GLU A 177 13.19 -12.52 5.94
N ASP A 178 12.39 -12.80 4.91
CA ASP A 178 11.18 -12.03 4.58
C ASP A 178 9.98 -12.36 5.49
N LEU A 179 10.02 -13.50 6.18
CA LEU A 179 8.91 -14.00 7.00
C LEU A 179 8.62 -13.13 8.22
N VAL A 180 9.60 -12.48 8.82
CA VAL A 180 9.36 -11.72 10.07
C VAL A 180 8.72 -10.37 9.77
N ALA A 181 9.20 -9.65 8.75
CA ALA A 181 8.54 -8.44 8.27
C ALA A 181 7.13 -8.78 7.76
N SER A 182 6.98 -9.94 7.10
CA SER A 182 5.71 -10.50 6.67
C SER A 182 4.74 -10.68 7.85
N ASN A 183 5.17 -11.37 8.90
CA ASN A 183 4.33 -11.65 10.06
C ASN A 183 3.88 -10.37 10.77
N VAL A 184 4.77 -9.39 10.95
CA VAL A 184 4.44 -8.10 11.56
C VAL A 184 3.39 -7.35 10.73
N LEU A 185 3.62 -7.21 9.42
CA LEU A 185 2.71 -6.47 8.55
C LEU A 185 1.36 -7.19 8.41
N THR A 186 1.37 -8.52 8.29
CA THR A 186 0.16 -9.34 8.24
C THR A 186 -0.67 -9.23 9.53
N TYR A 187 0.00 -9.19 10.68
CA TYR A 187 -0.66 -9.04 11.98
C TYR A 187 -1.40 -7.70 12.09
N TRP A 188 -0.72 -6.58 11.77
CA TRP A 188 -1.28 -5.24 11.92
C TRP A 188 -2.26 -4.82 10.82
N SER A 189 -2.22 -5.46 9.66
CA SER A 189 -3.10 -5.11 8.54
C SER A 189 -4.50 -5.69 8.71
N ASP A 190 -5.51 -4.87 8.46
CA ASP A 190 -6.91 -5.29 8.40
C ASP A 190 -7.24 -5.91 7.05
N ASN A 191 -6.65 -5.37 5.99
CA ASN A 191 -6.80 -5.89 4.63
C ASN A 191 -5.44 -6.28 4.06
N ILE A 192 -5.39 -7.42 3.37
CA ILE A 192 -4.19 -7.90 2.67
C ILE A 192 -4.58 -8.24 1.24
N VAL A 193 -3.98 -7.50 0.32
CA VAL A 193 -4.16 -7.65 -1.12
C VAL A 193 -2.86 -8.14 -1.73
N SER A 194 -2.85 -9.35 -2.23
CA SER A 194 -1.73 -9.92 -2.97
C SER A 194 -1.85 -9.60 -4.45
N VAL A 195 -0.75 -9.16 -5.05
CA VAL A 195 -0.65 -8.88 -6.48
C VAL A 195 0.44 -9.75 -7.07
N ALA A 196 0.07 -10.70 -7.90
CA ALA A 196 0.97 -11.65 -8.51
C ALA A 196 0.99 -11.52 -10.05
N LYS A 197 2.13 -11.83 -10.65
CA LYS A 197 2.20 -12.04 -12.10
C LYS A 197 1.53 -13.35 -12.47
N THR A 198 1.07 -13.44 -13.70
CA THR A 198 0.60 -14.67 -14.33
C THR A 198 1.55 -15.04 -15.45
N ASP A 199 1.34 -16.19 -16.08
CA ASP A 199 2.11 -16.61 -17.26
C ASP A 199 1.88 -15.68 -18.47
N LEU A 200 0.80 -14.92 -18.47
CA LEU A 200 0.51 -13.92 -19.49
C LEU A 200 1.10 -12.55 -19.12
N PRO A 201 1.94 -11.94 -19.99
CA PRO A 201 2.76 -10.76 -19.66
C PRO A 201 1.99 -9.55 -19.11
N HIS A 202 0.77 -9.30 -19.61
CA HIS A 202 -0.05 -8.16 -19.23
C HIS A 202 -1.15 -8.50 -18.22
N GLN A 203 -1.18 -9.73 -17.72
CA GLN A 203 -2.15 -10.13 -16.70
C GLN A 203 -1.55 -10.13 -15.30
N ARG A 204 -2.41 -9.87 -14.33
CA ARG A 204 -2.09 -9.97 -12.91
C ARG A 204 -3.23 -10.69 -12.21
N LYS A 205 -2.86 -11.49 -11.21
CA LYS A 205 -3.79 -12.09 -10.28
C LYS A 205 -3.81 -11.24 -9.02
N ILE A 206 -4.98 -10.78 -8.64
CA ILE A 206 -5.19 -10.06 -7.38
C ILE A 206 -5.99 -10.97 -6.46
N SER A 207 -5.48 -11.19 -5.26
CA SER A 207 -6.11 -12.04 -4.26
C SER A 207 -6.29 -11.26 -2.97
N LEU A 208 -7.51 -11.21 -2.45
CA LEU A 208 -7.79 -10.74 -1.10
C LEU A 208 -7.53 -11.88 -0.12
N LEU A 209 -6.47 -11.77 0.66
CA LEU A 209 -6.07 -12.76 1.66
C LEU A 209 -6.67 -12.47 3.03
N LYS A 210 -6.98 -11.20 3.30
CA LYS A 210 -7.59 -10.73 4.54
C LYS A 210 -8.50 -9.55 4.23
N ILE A 211 -9.68 -9.52 4.81
CA ILE A 211 -10.68 -8.45 4.69
C ILE A 211 -11.18 -8.13 6.08
N HIS A 212 -11.07 -6.86 6.49
CA HIS A 212 -11.54 -6.37 7.80
C HIS A 212 -11.11 -7.25 8.98
N GLY A 213 -9.87 -7.72 8.95
CA GLY A 213 -9.32 -8.60 9.98
C GLY A 213 -9.60 -10.10 9.81
N GLN A 214 -10.45 -10.49 8.88
CA GLN A 214 -10.83 -11.89 8.64
C GLN A 214 -10.17 -12.46 7.38
N GLY A 215 -9.77 -13.73 7.41
CA GLY A 215 -9.22 -14.41 6.25
C GLY A 215 -10.20 -14.45 5.07
N SER A 216 -9.68 -14.30 3.86
CA SER A 216 -10.45 -14.27 2.62
C SER A 216 -9.75 -15.07 1.51
N ARG A 217 -10.51 -15.48 0.50
CA ARG A 217 -10.01 -16.19 -0.69
C ARG A 217 -10.65 -15.65 -1.99
N VAL A 218 -10.93 -14.36 -2.03
CA VAL A 218 -11.44 -13.72 -3.26
C VAL A 218 -10.29 -13.47 -4.20
N GLU A 219 -10.41 -13.93 -5.45
CA GLU A 219 -9.40 -13.75 -6.47
C GLU A 219 -10.02 -13.20 -7.75
N VAL A 220 -9.31 -12.28 -8.38
CA VAL A 220 -9.67 -11.74 -9.69
C VAL A 220 -8.46 -11.69 -10.60
N THR A 221 -8.72 -11.88 -11.90
CA THR A 221 -7.72 -11.63 -12.93
C THR A 221 -7.86 -10.19 -13.42
N THR A 222 -6.74 -9.52 -13.58
CA THR A 222 -6.69 -8.15 -14.09
C THR A 222 -5.74 -8.08 -15.26
N ARG A 223 -5.95 -7.10 -16.13
CA ARG A 223 -5.03 -6.74 -17.21
C ARG A 223 -4.37 -5.40 -16.90
N VAL A 224 -3.10 -5.27 -17.25
CA VAL A 224 -2.39 -4.00 -17.21
C VAL A 224 -2.66 -3.26 -18.51
N VAL A 225 -3.44 -2.19 -18.47
CA VAL A 225 -3.77 -1.32 -19.61
C VAL A 225 -3.25 0.08 -19.31
N ASP A 226 -2.31 0.57 -20.10
CA ASP A 226 -1.69 1.91 -19.92
C ASP A 226 -1.18 2.16 -18.47
N GLY A 227 -0.67 1.14 -17.82
CA GLY A 227 -0.18 1.22 -16.44
C GLY A 227 -1.25 1.13 -15.34
N PHE A 228 -2.49 0.83 -15.69
CA PHE A 228 -3.61 0.56 -14.79
C PHE A 228 -3.87 -0.94 -14.67
N LEU A 229 -4.52 -1.29 -13.58
CA LEU A 229 -5.10 -2.62 -13.41
C LEU A 229 -6.61 -2.53 -13.65
N GLU A 230 -7.09 -3.27 -14.63
CA GLU A 230 -8.50 -3.39 -14.96
C GLU A 230 -8.90 -4.87 -14.84
N GLU A 231 -10.07 -5.16 -14.25
CA GLU A 231 -10.56 -6.54 -14.17
C GLU A 231 -10.86 -7.07 -15.56
N VAL A 232 -10.59 -8.35 -15.74
CA VAL A 232 -10.94 -9.11 -16.95
C VAL A 232 -12.11 -10.00 -16.59
N ASP A 233 -13.16 -9.95 -17.37
CA ASP A 233 -14.36 -10.78 -17.26
C ASP A 233 -14.03 -12.27 -17.41
#